data_0ced06a674a7bae8e4dc1d427ba189ab
#
_entry.id   0ced06a674a7bae8e4dc1d427ba189ab
#
_cell.length_a   1.000
_cell.length_b   1.000
_cell.length_c   1.000
_cell.angle_alpha   90.00
_cell.angle_beta   90.00
_cell.angle_gamma   90.00
#
_symmetry.space_group_name_H-M   'P 1'
#
loop_
_entity.id
_entity.type
_entity.pdbx_description
1 polymer ?
#
loop_
_entity_poly.entity_id
_entity_poly.type
_entity_poly.pdbx_seq_one_letter_code
_entity_poly.pdbx_strand_id
1 'polypeptide(L)'
;MVKHVFAGALGALLLCFAAPAQAQTPAERAQALEIYRSVVGFDTSIEGRQTPAMAAYLAERFRATGFAEEDVSILPFEHTASLYVRYRGDGSGGAPILFLAHMDVVPARRADWERDPFTLIEENGFFFGRGSIDNKSGLALIAATFLQLRAEAFTPTRDLIVWFSGDEETAGATTADLLANHRALLGEAEFALNSDAGGGLLSHDNTPTAYFLQTAEKTYADFTITARNPGGHSSLPRADNAIFDLMDAIARLRRHQFPVMWNDTTIASFRATGAQVGGAEGAAMLRFAARPGDRSSAAALSRNPAYVGQLRTTCVPTMLTGGHAENALPQSATVNVNCRIFPGVSPASVQAELQRVAGDRVAITARQPANASDASPLRQDVMDAVAAAVSANYPGIPITPSMSAGATDGVFFRGAGIPTYGVGEAFMREEDEF
;
A
#
# COMPACT_ATOMS: atom_id res chain seq x y z
N MET A 1 45.89 -19.29 -56.17
CA MET A 1 44.92 -18.18 -56.38
C MET A 1 43.55 -18.66 -56.00
N VAL A 2 43.12 -18.35 -54.79
CA VAL A 2 41.74 -18.65 -54.34
C VAL A 2 41.15 -17.34 -53.80
N LYS A 3 40.10 -16.87 -54.48
CA LYS A 3 39.35 -15.67 -54.09
C LYS A 3 38.31 -16.03 -53.04
N HIS A 4 38.41 -15.39 -51.88
CA HIS A 4 37.35 -15.43 -50.83
C HIS A 4 36.34 -14.32 -51.11
N VAL A 5 35.09 -14.72 -51.32
CA VAL A 5 33.92 -13.84 -51.37
C VAL A 5 33.39 -13.70 -49.95
N PHE A 6 33.45 -12.50 -49.35
CA PHE A 6 32.75 -12.16 -48.13
C PHE A 6 31.31 -11.76 -48.46
N ALA A 7 30.35 -12.56 -48.00
CA ALA A 7 28.95 -12.23 -47.98
C ALA A 7 28.66 -11.44 -46.70
N GLY A 8 28.43 -10.14 -46.83
CA GLY A 8 28.00 -9.29 -45.73
C GLY A 8 26.50 -9.51 -45.44
N ALA A 9 26.17 -10.01 -44.24
CA ALA A 9 24.80 -10.02 -43.73
C ALA A 9 24.48 -8.63 -43.17
N LEU A 10 23.60 -7.92 -43.87
CA LEU A 10 23.00 -6.67 -43.38
C LEU A 10 21.94 -7.02 -42.31
N GLY A 11 22.29 -6.95 -41.05
CA GLY A 11 21.34 -7.04 -39.96
C GLY A 11 20.50 -5.75 -39.91
N ALA A 12 19.25 -5.85 -40.26
CA ALA A 12 18.29 -4.76 -40.06
C ALA A 12 18.02 -4.60 -38.55
N LEU A 13 18.59 -3.55 -37.96
CA LEU A 13 18.25 -3.11 -36.61
C LEU A 13 16.85 -2.50 -36.65
N LEU A 14 15.82 -3.25 -36.25
CA LEU A 14 14.48 -2.70 -35.97
C LEU A 14 14.60 -1.82 -34.70
N LEU A 15 14.81 -0.54 -34.91
CA LEU A 15 14.61 0.48 -33.88
C LEU A 15 13.08 0.59 -33.66
N CYS A 16 12.57 -0.08 -32.63
CA CYS A 16 11.27 0.24 -32.09
C CYS A 16 11.33 1.64 -31.51
N PHE A 17 10.94 2.64 -32.30
CA PHE A 17 10.64 3.96 -31.75
C PHE A 17 9.38 3.82 -30.88
N ALA A 18 9.54 3.84 -29.56
CA ALA A 18 8.44 4.15 -28.68
C ALA A 18 7.94 5.55 -29.09
N ALA A 19 6.69 5.62 -29.53
CA ALA A 19 6.07 6.92 -29.78
C ALA A 19 6.14 7.74 -28.49
N PRO A 20 6.50 9.03 -28.56
CA PRO A 20 6.49 9.88 -27.36
C PRO A 20 5.06 9.88 -26.79
N ALA A 21 4.94 9.69 -25.47
CA ALA A 21 3.66 9.83 -24.80
C ALA A 21 3.07 11.21 -25.17
N GLN A 22 1.93 11.21 -25.87
CA GLN A 22 1.27 12.44 -26.21
C GLN A 22 0.70 13.08 -24.95
N ALA A 23 0.93 14.38 -24.78
CA ALA A 23 0.32 15.11 -23.67
C ALA A 23 -1.20 15.02 -23.80
N GLN A 24 -1.89 14.75 -22.70
CA GLN A 24 -3.37 14.70 -22.66
C GLN A 24 -3.98 15.96 -23.26
N THR A 25 -4.98 15.79 -24.10
CA THR A 25 -5.77 16.88 -24.64
C THR A 25 -6.58 17.58 -23.54
N PRO A 26 -7.01 18.84 -23.75
CA PRO A 26 -7.91 19.51 -22.82
C PRO A 26 -9.22 18.74 -22.56
N ALA A 27 -9.74 18.02 -23.56
CA ALA A 27 -10.95 17.22 -23.42
C ALA A 27 -10.73 16.00 -22.50
N GLU A 28 -9.62 15.30 -22.64
CA GLU A 28 -9.25 14.16 -21.79
C GLU A 28 -9.05 14.57 -20.34
N ARG A 29 -8.36 15.71 -20.11
CA ARG A 29 -8.22 16.27 -18.76
C ARG A 29 -9.57 16.66 -18.16
N ALA A 30 -10.47 17.24 -18.95
CA ALA A 30 -11.81 17.62 -18.50
C ALA A 30 -12.63 16.37 -18.13
N GLN A 31 -12.52 15.29 -18.90
CA GLN A 31 -13.18 14.01 -18.60
C GLN A 31 -12.63 13.38 -17.30
N ALA A 32 -11.31 13.32 -17.14
CA ALA A 32 -10.68 12.80 -15.92
C ALA A 32 -11.10 13.60 -14.68
N LEU A 33 -11.11 14.95 -14.79
CA LEU A 33 -11.55 15.83 -13.71
C LEU A 33 -13.05 15.69 -13.40
N GLU A 34 -13.89 15.46 -14.41
CA GLU A 34 -15.32 15.20 -14.21
C GLU A 34 -15.56 13.89 -13.45
N ILE A 35 -14.86 12.81 -13.81
CA ILE A 35 -14.91 11.55 -13.08
C ILE A 35 -14.43 11.77 -11.64
N TYR A 36 -13.31 12.44 -11.46
CA TYR A 36 -12.74 12.69 -10.14
C TYR A 36 -13.70 13.49 -9.24
N ARG A 37 -14.32 14.57 -9.75
CA ARG A 37 -15.35 15.31 -9.02
C ARG A 37 -16.55 14.44 -8.64
N SER A 38 -16.98 13.59 -9.56
CA SER A 38 -18.11 12.70 -9.32
C SER A 38 -17.80 11.67 -8.23
N VAL A 39 -16.63 11.00 -8.29
CA VAL A 39 -16.30 9.96 -7.32
C VAL A 39 -16.02 10.52 -5.93
N VAL A 40 -15.43 11.71 -5.81
CA VAL A 40 -15.28 12.37 -4.50
C VAL A 40 -16.63 12.74 -3.91
N GLY A 41 -17.63 13.04 -4.77
CA GLY A 41 -18.99 13.37 -4.35
C GLY A 41 -19.77 12.25 -3.64
N PHE A 42 -19.33 11.00 -3.72
CA PHE A 42 -19.93 9.89 -2.98
C PHE A 42 -19.33 9.78 -1.58
N ASP A 43 -20.16 9.77 -0.55
CA ASP A 43 -19.74 9.36 0.81
C ASP A 43 -19.66 7.82 0.87
N THR A 44 -18.49 7.30 0.53
CA THR A 44 -18.19 5.87 0.51
C THR A 44 -17.60 5.36 1.82
N SER A 45 -17.66 6.15 2.89
CA SER A 45 -17.32 5.69 4.23
C SER A 45 -18.29 4.60 4.71
N ILE A 46 -17.90 3.86 5.75
CA ILE A 46 -18.76 2.86 6.39
C ILE A 46 -20.07 3.46 6.92
N GLU A 47 -20.09 4.78 7.20
CA GLU A 47 -21.28 5.53 7.64
C GLU A 47 -22.15 5.96 6.42
N GLY A 48 -21.53 6.45 5.35
CA GLY A 48 -22.20 6.93 4.15
C GLY A 48 -22.75 5.85 3.23
N ARG A 49 -22.05 4.71 3.15
CA ARG A 49 -22.48 3.49 2.41
C ARG A 49 -22.79 3.69 0.93
N GLN A 50 -22.17 4.67 0.28
CA GLN A 50 -22.42 4.95 -1.14
C GLN A 50 -21.48 4.21 -2.09
N THR A 51 -20.64 3.29 -1.60
CA THR A 51 -19.74 2.47 -2.43
C THR A 51 -20.48 1.71 -3.54
N PRO A 52 -21.64 1.06 -3.29
CA PRO A 52 -22.39 0.42 -4.38
C PRO A 52 -22.91 1.41 -5.44
N ALA A 53 -23.30 2.62 -5.04
CA ALA A 53 -23.75 3.66 -5.98
C ALA A 53 -22.59 4.18 -6.83
N MET A 54 -21.41 4.36 -6.24
CA MET A 54 -20.20 4.73 -6.96
C MET A 54 -19.76 3.64 -7.94
N ALA A 55 -19.79 2.36 -7.53
CA ALA A 55 -19.52 1.23 -8.42
C ALA A 55 -20.49 1.21 -9.61
N ALA A 56 -21.78 1.46 -9.39
CA ALA A 56 -22.78 1.55 -10.46
C ALA A 56 -22.49 2.69 -11.42
N TYR A 57 -22.16 3.88 -10.91
CA TYR A 57 -21.78 5.05 -11.72
C TYR A 57 -20.58 4.74 -12.64
N LEU A 58 -19.54 4.13 -12.09
CA LEU A 58 -18.34 3.77 -12.85
C LEU A 58 -18.63 2.67 -13.88
N ALA A 59 -19.37 1.63 -13.51
CA ALA A 59 -19.76 0.55 -14.40
C ALA A 59 -20.55 1.06 -15.62
N GLU A 60 -21.50 2.01 -15.41
CA GLU A 60 -22.24 2.64 -16.50
C GLU A 60 -21.30 3.39 -17.45
N ARG A 61 -20.30 4.12 -16.92
CA ARG A 61 -19.29 4.83 -17.75
C ARG A 61 -18.49 3.87 -18.62
N PHE A 62 -18.04 2.75 -18.07
CA PHE A 62 -17.33 1.74 -18.84
C PHE A 62 -18.20 1.14 -19.95
N ARG A 63 -19.44 0.75 -19.63
CA ARG A 63 -20.38 0.20 -20.61
C ARG A 63 -20.71 1.22 -21.72
N ALA A 64 -20.96 2.48 -21.36
CA ALA A 64 -21.26 3.57 -22.32
C ALA A 64 -20.11 3.81 -23.29
N THR A 65 -18.86 3.50 -22.92
CA THR A 65 -17.68 3.64 -23.78
C THR A 65 -17.44 2.38 -24.63
N GLY A 66 -18.30 1.35 -24.50
CA GLY A 66 -18.27 0.15 -25.36
C GLY A 66 -17.51 -1.03 -24.78
N PHE A 67 -17.28 -1.08 -23.46
CA PHE A 67 -16.92 -2.33 -22.79
C PHE A 67 -18.12 -3.30 -22.83
N ALA A 68 -17.86 -4.57 -23.06
CA ALA A 68 -18.91 -5.58 -23.11
C ALA A 68 -19.55 -5.79 -21.73
N GLU A 69 -20.83 -6.16 -21.68
CA GLU A 69 -21.55 -6.35 -20.42
C GLU A 69 -20.90 -7.42 -19.53
N GLU A 70 -20.41 -8.49 -20.13
CA GLU A 70 -19.71 -9.58 -19.43
C GLU A 70 -18.32 -9.19 -18.91
N ASP A 71 -17.76 -8.09 -19.38
CA ASP A 71 -16.44 -7.58 -18.96
C ASP A 71 -16.53 -6.51 -17.86
N VAL A 72 -17.74 -6.13 -17.43
CA VAL A 72 -17.98 -5.14 -16.37
C VAL A 72 -18.92 -5.71 -15.33
N SER A 73 -18.38 -6.06 -14.16
CA SER A 73 -19.13 -6.71 -13.09
C SER A 73 -19.03 -5.93 -11.78
N ILE A 74 -20.16 -5.67 -11.16
CA ILE A 74 -20.23 -5.21 -9.77
C ILE A 74 -20.39 -6.45 -8.90
N LEU A 75 -19.51 -6.64 -7.94
CA LEU A 75 -19.54 -7.73 -6.97
C LEU A 75 -20.04 -7.18 -5.64
N PRO A 76 -21.31 -7.40 -5.28
CA PRO A 76 -21.86 -6.97 -4.00
C PRO A 76 -21.23 -7.75 -2.85
N PHE A 77 -20.94 -7.08 -1.74
CA PHE A 77 -20.45 -7.69 -0.51
C PHE A 77 -21.04 -6.96 0.70
N GLU A 78 -21.94 -7.61 1.45
CA GLU A 78 -22.66 -7.04 2.59
C GLU A 78 -23.28 -5.64 2.27
N HIS A 79 -22.71 -4.58 2.82
CA HIS A 79 -23.17 -3.21 2.65
C HIS A 79 -22.31 -2.39 1.66
N THR A 80 -21.33 -3.03 1.04
CA THR A 80 -20.40 -2.44 0.05
C THR A 80 -20.43 -3.21 -1.26
N ALA A 81 -19.60 -2.85 -2.21
CA ALA A 81 -19.43 -3.56 -3.46
C ALA A 81 -18.05 -3.25 -4.04
N SER A 82 -17.54 -4.16 -4.86
CA SER A 82 -16.36 -3.92 -5.69
C SER A 82 -16.75 -3.81 -7.17
N LEU A 83 -15.88 -3.20 -7.95
CA LEU A 83 -16.02 -3.12 -9.40
C LEU A 83 -14.86 -3.85 -10.08
N TYR A 84 -15.21 -4.80 -10.93
CA TYR A 84 -14.32 -5.52 -11.83
C TYR A 84 -14.54 -5.04 -13.26
N VAL A 85 -13.45 -4.72 -13.99
CA VAL A 85 -13.52 -4.40 -15.43
C VAL A 85 -12.38 -5.12 -16.16
N ARG A 86 -12.69 -5.78 -17.27
CA ARG A 86 -11.72 -6.42 -18.14
C ARG A 86 -11.65 -5.72 -19.48
N TYR A 87 -10.46 -5.27 -19.83
CA TYR A 87 -10.15 -4.81 -21.18
C TYR A 87 -9.43 -5.95 -21.92
N ARG A 88 -10.14 -6.61 -22.82
CA ARG A 88 -9.62 -7.79 -23.53
C ARG A 88 -8.49 -7.40 -24.46
N GLY A 89 -7.39 -8.12 -24.36
CA GLY A 89 -6.27 -8.04 -25.31
C GLY A 89 -6.46 -8.93 -26.52
N ASP A 90 -5.57 -8.80 -27.50
CA ASP A 90 -5.54 -9.66 -28.70
C ASP A 90 -4.90 -11.04 -28.45
N GLY A 91 -4.36 -11.25 -27.22
CA GLY A 91 -3.73 -12.51 -26.81
C GLY A 91 -2.31 -12.71 -27.33
N SER A 92 -1.71 -11.74 -28.01
CA SER A 92 -0.32 -11.83 -28.50
C SER A 92 0.73 -11.57 -27.43
N GLY A 93 0.33 -10.97 -26.28
CA GLY A 93 1.18 -10.67 -25.14
C GLY A 93 1.16 -11.77 -24.07
N GLY A 94 1.60 -11.40 -22.89
CA GLY A 94 1.66 -12.31 -21.72
C GLY A 94 0.33 -12.46 -20.97
N ALA A 95 0.42 -12.91 -19.72
CA ALA A 95 -0.68 -13.01 -18.80
C ALA A 95 -1.26 -11.62 -18.43
N PRO A 96 -2.49 -11.53 -17.87
CA PRO A 96 -3.13 -10.28 -17.51
C PRO A 96 -2.31 -9.42 -16.55
N ILE A 97 -2.48 -8.09 -16.65
CA ILE A 97 -1.98 -7.12 -15.68
C ILE A 97 -3.19 -6.55 -14.93
N LEU A 98 -3.07 -6.47 -13.59
CA LEU A 98 -4.10 -5.87 -12.75
C LEU A 98 -3.80 -4.40 -12.46
N PHE A 99 -4.85 -3.59 -12.36
CA PHE A 99 -4.82 -2.19 -11.93
C PHE A 99 -5.75 -2.05 -10.73
N LEU A 100 -5.18 -1.65 -9.59
CA LEU A 100 -5.86 -1.64 -8.30
C LEU A 100 -6.05 -0.22 -7.80
N ALA A 101 -7.23 0.01 -7.21
CA ALA A 101 -7.55 1.17 -6.38
C ALA A 101 -8.71 0.79 -5.44
N HIS A 102 -8.99 1.61 -4.44
CA HIS A 102 -10.16 1.41 -3.61
C HIS A 102 -11.17 2.55 -3.73
N MET A 103 -12.45 2.22 -3.53
CA MET A 103 -13.58 3.16 -3.64
C MET A 103 -13.97 3.77 -2.30
N ASP A 104 -13.77 3.03 -1.21
CA ASP A 104 -14.16 3.47 0.13
C ASP A 104 -13.18 4.52 0.68
N VAL A 105 -13.59 5.14 1.75
CA VAL A 105 -12.82 6.17 2.46
C VAL A 105 -13.09 6.09 3.96
N VAL A 106 -12.15 6.54 4.79
CA VAL A 106 -12.40 6.75 6.21
C VAL A 106 -13.49 7.81 6.43
N PRO A 107 -14.29 7.74 7.54
CA PRO A 107 -15.33 8.72 7.82
C PRO A 107 -14.82 10.16 7.88
N ALA A 108 -15.64 11.10 7.45
CA ALA A 108 -15.36 12.53 7.52
C ALA A 108 -16.54 13.27 8.17
N ARG A 109 -16.34 13.73 9.40
CA ARG A 109 -17.37 14.52 10.10
C ARG A 109 -17.35 15.95 9.59
N ARG A 110 -18.48 16.43 9.07
CA ARG A 110 -18.57 17.80 8.52
C ARG A 110 -18.06 18.88 9.48
N ALA A 111 -18.22 18.68 10.79
CA ALA A 111 -17.78 19.64 11.82
C ALA A 111 -16.25 19.77 11.94
N ASP A 112 -15.51 18.77 11.48
CA ASP A 112 -14.04 18.75 11.54
C ASP A 112 -13.40 19.34 10.25
N TRP A 113 -14.23 19.75 9.27
CA TRP A 113 -13.79 20.22 7.98
C TRP A 113 -14.19 21.68 7.73
N GLU A 114 -13.27 22.49 7.25
CA GLU A 114 -13.56 23.85 6.79
C GLU A 114 -14.42 23.82 5.51
N ARG A 115 -14.13 22.89 4.61
CA ARG A 115 -14.84 22.65 3.34
C ARG A 115 -15.76 21.43 3.46
N ASP A 116 -16.67 21.24 2.53
CA ASP A 116 -17.45 20.00 2.45
C ASP A 116 -16.52 18.85 2.03
N PRO A 117 -16.37 17.79 2.86
CA PRO A 117 -15.47 16.68 2.56
C PRO A 117 -15.88 15.88 1.32
N PHE A 118 -17.15 15.90 0.94
CA PHE A 118 -17.67 15.17 -0.22
C PHE A 118 -17.99 16.08 -1.42
N THR A 119 -17.30 17.22 -1.50
CA THR A 119 -17.28 18.08 -2.67
C THR A 119 -15.83 18.38 -3.03
N LEU A 120 -15.39 17.95 -4.23
CA LEU A 120 -14.03 18.23 -4.69
C LEU A 120 -13.87 19.73 -4.95
N ILE A 121 -13.15 20.41 -4.10
CA ILE A 121 -12.92 21.87 -4.18
C ILE A 121 -11.49 22.09 -4.69
N GLU A 122 -11.37 22.91 -5.74
CA GLU A 122 -10.09 23.33 -6.31
C GLU A 122 -9.76 24.75 -5.85
N GLU A 123 -8.70 24.92 -5.07
CA GLU A 123 -8.24 26.23 -4.58
C GLU A 123 -6.72 26.29 -4.64
N ASN A 124 -6.19 27.37 -5.22
CA ASN A 124 -4.75 27.65 -5.30
C ASN A 124 -3.91 26.51 -5.92
N GLY A 125 -4.52 25.76 -6.85
CA GLY A 125 -3.85 24.61 -7.50
C GLY A 125 -3.89 23.31 -6.71
N PHE A 126 -4.62 23.25 -5.59
CA PHE A 126 -4.83 22.04 -4.78
C PHE A 126 -6.29 21.59 -4.84
N PHE A 127 -6.49 20.29 -4.75
CA PHE A 127 -7.79 19.65 -4.61
C PHE A 127 -8.03 19.27 -3.15
N PHE A 128 -9.18 19.65 -2.61
CA PHE A 128 -9.61 19.34 -1.24
C PHE A 128 -10.86 18.48 -1.26
N GLY A 129 -10.86 17.41 -0.49
CA GLY A 129 -11.99 16.49 -0.33
C GLY A 129 -11.56 15.19 0.35
N ARG A 130 -12.49 14.47 0.99
CA ARG A 130 -12.20 13.14 1.54
C ARG A 130 -11.95 12.15 0.39
N GLY A 131 -10.83 11.43 0.43
CA GLY A 131 -10.42 10.55 -0.65
C GLY A 131 -9.80 11.27 -1.84
N SER A 132 -9.54 12.59 -1.75
CA SER A 132 -8.91 13.32 -2.86
C SER A 132 -7.52 12.79 -3.20
N ILE A 133 -6.82 12.16 -2.28
CA ILE A 133 -5.56 11.47 -2.54
C ILE A 133 -5.67 9.96 -2.27
N ASP A 134 -6.40 9.57 -1.25
CA ASP A 134 -6.55 8.21 -0.77
C ASP A 134 -8.01 7.74 -0.95
N ASN A 135 -8.35 6.99 -2.01
CA ASN A 135 -7.57 6.71 -3.23
C ASN A 135 -8.38 7.06 -4.50
N LYS A 136 -9.33 8.03 -4.38
CA LYS A 136 -10.25 8.40 -5.48
C LYS A 136 -9.56 9.13 -6.64
N SER A 137 -8.40 9.77 -6.42
CA SER A 137 -7.62 10.33 -7.52
C SER A 137 -7.04 9.22 -8.40
N GLY A 138 -6.34 8.26 -7.82
CA GLY A 138 -5.77 7.12 -8.54
C GLY A 138 -6.85 6.30 -9.25
N LEU A 139 -7.96 6.04 -8.56
CA LEU A 139 -9.14 5.41 -9.14
C LEU A 139 -9.68 6.17 -10.36
N ALA A 140 -9.84 7.49 -10.25
CA ALA A 140 -10.35 8.33 -11.33
C ALA A 140 -9.41 8.34 -12.53
N LEU A 141 -8.09 8.37 -12.30
CA LEU A 141 -7.08 8.31 -13.36
C LEU A 141 -7.05 6.95 -14.06
N ILE A 142 -7.13 5.84 -13.32
CA ILE A 142 -7.25 4.50 -13.91
C ILE A 142 -8.52 4.44 -14.77
N ALA A 143 -9.68 4.83 -14.23
CA ALA A 143 -10.93 4.81 -14.97
C ALA A 143 -10.86 5.67 -16.23
N ALA A 144 -10.41 6.93 -16.13
CA ALA A 144 -10.29 7.83 -17.28
C ALA A 144 -9.35 7.28 -18.36
N THR A 145 -8.22 6.70 -17.96
CA THR A 145 -7.24 6.10 -18.88
C THR A 145 -7.85 4.94 -19.67
N PHE A 146 -8.57 4.04 -19.00
CA PHE A 146 -9.20 2.90 -19.66
C PHE A 146 -10.33 3.34 -20.62
N LEU A 147 -11.13 4.35 -20.22
CA LEU A 147 -12.17 4.93 -21.08
C LEU A 147 -11.55 5.59 -22.32
N GLN A 148 -10.45 6.32 -22.14
CA GLN A 148 -9.71 6.96 -23.25
C GLN A 148 -9.14 5.91 -24.21
N LEU A 149 -8.40 4.92 -23.70
CA LEU A 149 -7.84 3.85 -24.52
C LEU A 149 -8.93 3.12 -25.33
N ARG A 150 -10.09 2.91 -24.73
CA ARG A 150 -11.23 2.31 -25.42
C ARG A 150 -11.79 3.21 -26.52
N ALA A 151 -11.94 4.51 -26.26
CA ALA A 151 -12.40 5.49 -27.23
C ALA A 151 -11.45 5.64 -28.43
N GLU A 152 -10.15 5.49 -28.20
CA GLU A 152 -9.10 5.48 -29.23
C GLU A 152 -9.00 4.16 -30.00
N ALA A 153 -9.85 3.18 -29.68
CA ALA A 153 -9.81 1.82 -30.23
C ALA A 153 -8.44 1.12 -30.02
N PHE A 154 -7.74 1.46 -28.94
CA PHE A 154 -6.50 0.78 -28.54
C PHE A 154 -6.79 -0.70 -28.30
N THR A 155 -5.96 -1.58 -28.84
CA THR A 155 -6.04 -3.02 -28.57
C THR A 155 -4.81 -3.45 -27.80
N PRO A 156 -4.94 -3.78 -26.51
CA PRO A 156 -3.80 -4.27 -25.73
C PRO A 156 -3.38 -5.66 -26.20
N THR A 157 -2.12 -6.01 -26.06
CA THR A 157 -1.60 -7.34 -26.42
C THR A 157 -1.98 -8.41 -25.40
N ARG A 158 -2.40 -8.03 -24.22
CA ARG A 158 -2.85 -8.87 -23.10
C ARG A 158 -4.05 -8.25 -22.42
N ASP A 159 -4.77 -9.02 -21.65
CA ASP A 159 -5.87 -8.47 -20.87
C ASP A 159 -5.36 -7.48 -19.82
N LEU A 160 -6.04 -6.35 -19.69
CA LEU A 160 -5.87 -5.39 -18.62
C LEU A 160 -7.10 -5.47 -17.70
N ILE A 161 -6.90 -5.71 -16.42
CA ILE A 161 -7.98 -5.93 -15.47
C ILE A 161 -7.95 -4.83 -14.43
N VAL A 162 -9.06 -4.14 -14.26
CA VAL A 162 -9.27 -3.16 -13.17
C VAL A 162 -9.98 -3.87 -12.03
N TRP A 163 -9.48 -3.69 -10.83
CA TRP A 163 -10.14 -4.03 -9.59
C TRP A 163 -10.23 -2.81 -8.68
N PHE A 164 -11.46 -2.35 -8.45
CA PHE A 164 -11.74 -1.32 -7.45
C PHE A 164 -12.43 -1.98 -6.28
N SER A 165 -11.71 -2.11 -5.16
CA SER A 165 -12.23 -2.68 -3.92
C SER A 165 -13.19 -1.72 -3.21
N GLY A 166 -13.93 -2.21 -2.26
CA GLY A 166 -14.98 -1.46 -1.61
C GLY A 166 -14.86 -1.31 -0.10
N ASP A 167 -13.76 -1.77 0.51
CA ASP A 167 -13.58 -1.78 1.97
C ASP A 167 -12.09 -1.89 2.41
N GLU A 168 -11.19 -1.31 1.65
CA GLU A 168 -9.76 -1.28 1.95
C GLU A 168 -9.48 -0.65 3.32
N GLU A 169 -10.11 0.49 3.58
CA GLU A 169 -9.99 1.31 4.79
C GLU A 169 -10.57 0.65 6.07
N THR A 170 -11.11 -0.55 5.92
CA THR A 170 -11.73 -1.28 7.04
C THR A 170 -11.17 -2.69 7.18
N ALA A 171 -11.59 -3.63 6.36
CA ALA A 171 -11.26 -5.04 6.52
C ALA A 171 -10.59 -5.68 5.30
N GLY A 172 -10.67 -5.05 4.12
CA GLY A 172 -10.21 -5.61 2.85
C GLY A 172 -10.95 -6.90 2.47
N ALA A 173 -12.16 -7.07 3.01
CA ALA A 173 -12.93 -8.30 2.86
C ALA A 173 -13.38 -8.52 1.41
N THR A 174 -13.63 -7.46 0.66
CA THR A 174 -13.99 -7.54 -0.76
C THR A 174 -12.84 -8.09 -1.60
N THR A 175 -11.60 -7.69 -1.32
CA THR A 175 -10.41 -8.22 -1.99
C THR A 175 -10.11 -9.65 -1.53
N ALA A 176 -10.33 -9.98 -0.26
CA ALA A 176 -10.24 -11.35 0.23
C ALA A 176 -11.28 -12.26 -0.44
N ASP A 177 -12.52 -11.80 -0.61
CA ASP A 177 -13.59 -12.53 -1.29
C ASP A 177 -13.29 -12.74 -2.78
N LEU A 178 -12.78 -11.73 -3.47
CA LEU A 178 -12.29 -11.88 -4.85
C LEU A 178 -11.32 -13.05 -4.97
N LEU A 179 -10.32 -13.09 -4.12
CA LEU A 179 -9.26 -14.11 -4.18
C LEU A 179 -9.74 -15.50 -3.76
N ALA A 180 -10.71 -15.57 -2.85
CA ALA A 180 -11.26 -16.84 -2.36
C ALA A 180 -12.33 -17.43 -3.30
N ASN A 181 -13.23 -16.59 -3.81
CA ASN A 181 -14.46 -17.04 -4.47
C ASN A 181 -14.53 -16.64 -5.96
N HIS A 182 -13.77 -15.65 -6.40
CA HIS A 182 -13.84 -15.08 -7.75
C HIS A 182 -12.47 -15.03 -8.46
N ARG A 183 -11.47 -15.76 -7.97
CA ARG A 183 -10.10 -15.76 -8.51
C ARG A 183 -10.03 -16.00 -10.02
N ALA A 184 -10.97 -16.76 -10.58
CA ALA A 184 -11.05 -17.02 -12.01
C ALA A 184 -11.18 -15.74 -12.86
N LEU A 185 -11.72 -14.65 -12.31
CA LEU A 185 -11.82 -13.35 -12.98
C LEU A 185 -10.43 -12.73 -13.25
N LEU A 186 -9.43 -13.06 -12.44
CA LEU A 186 -8.07 -12.53 -12.57
C LEU A 186 -7.22 -13.31 -13.59
N GLY A 187 -7.66 -14.50 -13.97
CA GLY A 187 -6.83 -15.44 -14.74
C GLY A 187 -5.52 -15.74 -13.98
N GLU A 188 -4.45 -15.96 -14.73
CA GLU A 188 -3.09 -16.11 -14.20
C GLU A 188 -2.36 -14.75 -14.25
N ALA A 189 -2.92 -13.75 -13.56
CA ALA A 189 -2.37 -12.39 -13.58
C ALA A 189 -0.87 -12.38 -13.26
N GLU A 190 -0.09 -11.70 -14.09
CA GLU A 190 1.36 -11.68 -14.00
C GLU A 190 1.85 -10.78 -12.86
N PHE A 191 1.23 -9.62 -12.69
CA PHE A 191 1.45 -8.67 -11.61
C PHE A 191 0.30 -7.66 -11.51
N ALA A 192 0.32 -6.87 -10.45
CA ALA A 192 -0.61 -5.78 -10.21
C ALA A 192 0.12 -4.44 -10.06
N LEU A 193 -0.50 -3.37 -10.56
CA LEU A 193 -0.15 -1.98 -10.34
C LEU A 193 -1.20 -1.36 -9.43
N ASN A 194 -0.80 -0.87 -8.26
CA ASN A 194 -1.70 -0.30 -7.26
C ASN A 194 -1.48 1.20 -7.17
N SER A 195 -2.53 1.99 -7.40
CA SER A 195 -2.45 3.45 -7.26
C SER A 195 -2.40 3.94 -5.82
N ASP A 196 -2.68 3.05 -4.86
CA ASP A 196 -2.81 3.36 -3.44
C ASP A 196 -1.48 3.37 -2.68
N ALA A 197 -0.37 3.40 -3.36
CA ALA A 197 0.95 3.46 -2.75
C ALA A 197 2.01 3.90 -3.75
N GLY A 198 3.19 4.27 -3.24
CA GLY A 198 4.22 4.88 -4.07
C GLY A 198 3.98 6.38 -4.23
N GLY A 199 4.53 6.97 -5.28
CA GLY A 199 4.35 8.39 -5.56
C GLY A 199 5.62 9.21 -5.48
N GLY A 200 5.50 10.49 -5.80
CA GLY A 200 6.61 11.43 -5.89
C GLY A 200 6.82 12.25 -4.61
N LEU A 201 8.06 12.69 -4.44
CA LEU A 201 8.44 13.62 -3.39
C LEU A 201 8.73 15.00 -3.99
N LEU A 202 8.18 16.04 -3.37
CA LEU A 202 8.49 17.43 -3.63
C LEU A 202 9.43 17.98 -2.55
N SER A 203 10.35 18.83 -2.95
CA SER A 203 11.05 19.71 -2.02
C SER A 203 10.13 20.83 -1.51
N HIS A 204 10.59 21.57 -0.52
CA HIS A 204 9.84 22.69 0.06
C HIS A 204 9.38 23.75 -0.96
N ASP A 205 10.12 23.93 -2.05
CA ASP A 205 9.78 24.85 -3.16
C ASP A 205 8.95 24.18 -4.28
N ASN A 206 8.34 23.03 -4.00
CA ASN A 206 7.54 22.22 -4.91
C ASN A 206 8.30 21.65 -6.12
N THR A 207 9.63 21.52 -6.03
CA THR A 207 10.42 20.87 -7.07
C THR A 207 10.40 19.35 -6.87
N PRO A 208 10.04 18.55 -7.90
CA PRO A 208 10.09 17.07 -7.82
C PRO A 208 11.54 16.59 -7.59
N THR A 209 11.74 15.75 -6.58
CA THR A 209 13.08 15.30 -6.15
C THR A 209 13.30 13.80 -6.26
N ALA A 210 12.24 13.00 -6.12
CA ALA A 210 12.29 11.56 -6.20
C ALA A 210 10.91 10.98 -6.53
N TYR A 211 10.90 9.72 -6.99
CA TYR A 211 9.68 8.92 -7.08
C TYR A 211 9.93 7.58 -6.38
N PHE A 212 8.97 7.16 -5.56
CA PHE A 212 9.02 5.91 -4.82
C PHE A 212 8.09 4.88 -5.46
N LEU A 213 8.67 3.77 -5.91
CA LEU A 213 7.92 2.61 -6.36
C LEU A 213 7.76 1.66 -5.16
N GLN A 214 6.55 1.51 -4.64
CA GLN A 214 6.34 0.57 -3.54
C GLN A 214 6.43 -0.87 -4.07
N THR A 215 7.36 -1.64 -3.55
CA THR A 215 7.55 -3.06 -3.89
C THR A 215 7.35 -3.98 -2.70
N ALA A 216 7.16 -3.42 -1.51
CA ALA A 216 6.90 -4.15 -0.29
C ALA A 216 6.05 -3.31 0.67
N GLU A 217 5.37 -3.97 1.60
CA GLU A 217 4.66 -3.33 2.71
C GLU A 217 4.74 -4.19 3.96
N LYS A 218 4.64 -3.56 5.12
CA LYS A 218 4.64 -4.28 6.40
C LYS A 218 3.25 -4.82 6.70
N THR A 219 3.19 -6.02 7.25
CA THR A 219 1.92 -6.57 7.70
C THR A 219 1.47 -5.85 8.97
N TYR A 220 0.25 -5.33 8.96
CA TYR A 220 -0.43 -4.79 10.12
C TYR A 220 -0.96 -5.95 10.99
N ALA A 221 -0.70 -5.91 12.30
CA ALA A 221 -1.25 -6.88 13.22
C ALA A 221 -1.44 -6.26 14.61
N ASP A 222 -2.60 -6.49 15.21
CA ASP A 222 -2.89 -6.12 16.60
C ASP A 222 -2.95 -7.34 17.49
N PHE A 223 -2.25 -7.26 18.62
CA PHE A 223 -2.26 -8.27 19.66
C PHE A 223 -2.78 -7.70 20.97
N THR A 224 -3.72 -8.40 21.61
CA THR A 224 -4.17 -8.10 22.97
C THR A 224 -3.34 -8.90 23.96
N ILE A 225 -2.65 -8.21 24.87
CA ILE A 225 -1.96 -8.82 26.00
C ILE A 225 -2.84 -8.67 27.24
N THR A 226 -3.18 -9.77 27.89
CA THR A 226 -4.09 -9.80 29.03
C THR A 226 -3.40 -10.42 30.24
N ALA A 227 -3.31 -9.69 31.33
CA ALA A 227 -3.04 -10.21 32.67
C ALA A 227 -4.34 -10.49 33.40
N ARG A 228 -4.41 -11.58 34.18
CA ARG A 228 -5.59 -11.96 34.98
C ARG A 228 -5.18 -12.22 36.43
N ASN A 229 -6.09 -11.87 37.36
CA ASN A 229 -5.90 -12.03 38.81
C ASN A 229 -7.25 -12.33 39.46
N PRO A 230 -7.31 -13.05 40.60
CA PRO A 230 -8.55 -13.25 41.34
C PRO A 230 -9.23 -11.96 41.81
N GLY A 231 -8.50 -10.85 41.88
CA GLY A 231 -8.99 -9.60 42.44
C GLY A 231 -8.93 -9.59 43.97
N GLY A 232 -9.64 -8.66 44.58
CA GLY A 232 -9.72 -8.50 46.06
C GLY A 232 -9.97 -7.06 46.48
N HIS A 233 -10.01 -6.84 47.79
CA HIS A 233 -10.15 -5.51 48.38
C HIS A 233 -8.77 -4.85 48.55
N SER A 234 -8.64 -3.58 48.19
CA SER A 234 -7.35 -2.87 48.22
C SER A 234 -6.72 -2.72 49.62
N SER A 235 -7.53 -2.83 50.67
CA SER A 235 -7.00 -2.83 52.06
C SER A 235 -6.28 -4.14 52.44
N LEU A 236 -6.39 -5.17 51.60
CA LEU A 236 -5.68 -6.45 51.75
C LEU A 236 -4.75 -6.63 50.52
N PRO A 237 -3.60 -5.91 50.49
CA PRO A 237 -2.72 -5.89 49.35
C PRO A 237 -2.13 -7.28 49.08
N ARG A 238 -2.11 -7.66 47.78
CA ARG A 238 -1.55 -8.91 47.29
C ARG A 238 -0.25 -8.63 46.52
N ALA A 239 0.65 -9.58 46.54
CA ALA A 239 1.88 -9.50 45.74
C ALA A 239 1.59 -9.68 44.25
N ASP A 240 0.53 -10.44 43.89
CA ASP A 240 0.02 -10.66 42.56
C ASP A 240 -1.09 -9.62 42.24
N ASN A 241 -0.95 -8.90 41.14
CA ASN A 241 -1.90 -7.89 40.71
C ASN A 241 -1.86 -7.81 39.18
N ALA A 242 -3.04 -7.86 38.57
CA ALA A 242 -3.11 -7.87 37.09
C ALA A 242 -2.44 -6.65 36.44
N ILE A 243 -2.51 -5.48 37.08
CA ILE A 243 -1.82 -4.27 36.58
C ILE A 243 -0.30 -4.47 36.67
N PHE A 244 0.23 -5.00 37.79
CA PHE A 244 1.67 -5.20 37.95
C PHE A 244 2.20 -6.24 36.95
N ASP A 245 1.50 -7.37 36.78
CA ASP A 245 1.87 -8.40 35.84
C ASP A 245 1.89 -7.89 34.39
N LEU A 246 0.89 -7.05 34.04
CA LEU A 246 0.84 -6.39 32.72
C LEU A 246 1.99 -5.39 32.55
N MET A 247 2.26 -4.54 33.54
CA MET A 247 3.35 -3.56 33.50
C MET A 247 4.72 -4.23 33.35
N ASP A 248 4.95 -5.35 34.02
CA ASP A 248 6.18 -6.15 33.89
C ASP A 248 6.34 -6.72 32.47
N ALA A 249 5.24 -7.21 31.88
CA ALA A 249 5.24 -7.68 30.51
C ALA A 249 5.56 -6.54 29.52
N ILE A 250 4.90 -5.39 29.65
CA ILE A 250 5.18 -4.19 28.83
C ILE A 250 6.63 -3.73 29.00
N ALA A 251 7.16 -3.75 30.23
CA ALA A 251 8.55 -3.36 30.49
C ALA A 251 9.57 -4.29 29.84
N ARG A 252 9.25 -5.60 29.69
CA ARG A 252 10.09 -6.55 28.95
C ARG A 252 9.99 -6.29 27.44
N LEU A 253 8.77 -6.09 26.91
CA LEU A 253 8.55 -5.78 25.49
C LEU A 253 9.22 -4.48 25.07
N ARG A 254 9.21 -3.43 25.93
CA ARG A 254 9.91 -2.17 25.67
C ARG A 254 11.42 -2.35 25.44
N ARG A 255 12.05 -3.33 26.08
CA ARG A 255 13.49 -3.62 25.94
C ARG A 255 13.79 -4.59 24.81
N HIS A 256 12.76 -5.27 24.31
CA HIS A 256 12.92 -6.23 23.24
C HIS A 256 13.08 -5.53 21.89
N GLN A 257 13.97 -6.04 21.06
CA GLN A 257 14.12 -5.64 19.67
C GLN A 257 14.09 -6.90 18.80
N PHE A 258 13.19 -6.91 17.83
CA PHE A 258 13.20 -7.93 16.81
C PHE A 258 14.51 -7.93 16.03
N PRO A 259 14.94 -9.07 15.49
CA PRO A 259 16.17 -9.18 14.69
C PRO A 259 16.20 -8.17 13.55
N VAL A 260 17.41 -7.77 13.15
CA VAL A 260 17.62 -6.99 11.94
C VAL A 260 17.33 -7.88 10.73
N MET A 261 16.52 -7.36 9.82
CA MET A 261 16.11 -8.01 8.58
C MET A 261 16.32 -7.07 7.39
N TRP A 262 16.31 -7.63 6.21
CA TRP A 262 16.39 -6.91 4.94
C TRP A 262 15.80 -7.76 3.83
N ASN A 263 15.46 -7.14 2.74
CA ASN A 263 15.09 -7.74 1.46
C ASN A 263 15.65 -6.88 0.31
N ASP A 264 15.45 -7.28 -0.93
CA ASP A 264 15.98 -6.55 -2.09
C ASP A 264 15.45 -5.11 -2.13
N THR A 265 14.18 -4.88 -1.77
CA THR A 265 13.56 -3.56 -1.67
C THR A 265 14.32 -2.66 -0.70
N THR A 266 14.52 -3.11 0.56
CA THR A 266 15.18 -2.28 1.58
C THR A 266 16.65 -2.02 1.26
N ILE A 267 17.34 -2.98 0.61
CA ILE A 267 18.72 -2.79 0.14
C ILE A 267 18.79 -1.77 -0.99
N ALA A 268 17.87 -1.86 -1.97
CA ALA A 268 17.80 -0.90 -3.07
C ALA A 268 17.43 0.50 -2.55
N SER A 269 16.45 0.58 -1.65
CA SER A 269 16.05 1.82 -0.98
C SER A 269 17.21 2.49 -0.25
N PHE A 270 17.90 1.77 0.64
CA PHE A 270 19.05 2.35 1.37
C PHE A 270 20.21 2.74 0.46
N ARG A 271 20.40 2.06 -0.67
CA ARG A 271 21.42 2.45 -1.65
C ARG A 271 21.06 3.77 -2.34
N ALA A 272 19.81 3.93 -2.76
CA ALA A 272 19.34 5.14 -3.43
C ALA A 272 19.28 6.33 -2.46
N THR A 273 18.58 6.16 -1.34
CA THR A 273 18.38 7.20 -0.32
C THR A 273 19.71 7.61 0.31
N GLY A 274 20.60 6.66 0.57
CA GLY A 274 21.90 6.93 1.18
C GLY A 274 22.83 7.80 0.30
N ALA A 275 22.67 7.69 -1.02
CA ALA A 275 23.41 8.55 -1.95
C ALA A 275 22.88 10.00 -1.93
N GLN A 276 21.59 10.19 -1.68
CA GLN A 276 20.92 11.50 -1.64
C GLN A 276 21.10 12.21 -0.30
N VAL A 277 20.84 11.50 0.82
CA VAL A 277 20.91 12.06 2.18
C VAL A 277 22.34 12.48 2.56
N GLY A 278 23.33 11.68 2.19
CA GLY A 278 24.74 11.97 2.50
C GLY A 278 25.06 11.91 4.01
N GLY A 279 26.17 12.55 4.38
CA GLY A 279 26.58 12.63 5.78
C GLY A 279 26.80 11.27 6.47
N ALA A 280 26.68 11.23 7.79
CA ALA A 280 26.89 10.02 8.60
C ALA A 280 25.73 9.00 8.39
N GLU A 281 24.53 9.49 8.21
CA GLU A 281 23.33 8.69 8.01
C GLU A 281 23.32 8.02 6.64
N GLY A 282 23.55 8.79 5.55
CA GLY A 282 23.71 8.24 4.21
C GLY A 282 24.86 7.24 4.12
N ALA A 283 25.98 7.52 4.78
CA ALA A 283 27.10 6.58 4.86
C ALA A 283 26.72 5.28 5.59
N ALA A 284 25.86 5.33 6.62
CA ALA A 284 25.36 4.13 7.29
C ALA A 284 24.44 3.32 6.37
N MET A 285 23.54 3.99 5.62
CA MET A 285 22.68 3.35 4.62
C MET A 285 23.48 2.64 3.55
N LEU A 286 24.47 3.31 2.95
CA LEU A 286 25.33 2.75 1.91
C LEU A 286 26.15 1.55 2.44
N ARG A 287 26.67 1.62 3.67
CA ARG A 287 27.37 0.49 4.28
C ARG A 287 26.42 -0.69 4.54
N PHE A 288 25.21 -0.42 5.04
CA PHE A 288 24.22 -1.48 5.25
C PHE A 288 23.82 -2.13 3.92
N ALA A 289 23.57 -1.33 2.88
CA ALA A 289 23.24 -1.83 1.55
C ALA A 289 24.39 -2.64 0.91
N ALA A 290 25.65 -2.29 1.19
CA ALA A 290 26.82 -3.04 0.71
C ALA A 290 27.10 -4.31 1.52
N ARG A 291 26.74 -4.32 2.80
CA ARG A 291 26.90 -5.45 3.73
C ARG A 291 25.67 -5.59 4.60
N PRO A 292 24.60 -6.24 4.08
CA PRO A 292 23.38 -6.48 4.84
C PRO A 292 23.68 -7.19 6.16
N GLY A 293 23.06 -6.71 7.25
CA GLY A 293 23.34 -7.22 8.59
C GLY A 293 24.56 -6.59 9.29
N ASP A 294 25.22 -5.59 8.71
CA ASP A 294 26.26 -4.83 9.44
C ASP A 294 25.69 -4.19 10.71
N ARG A 295 26.16 -4.67 11.86
CA ARG A 295 25.60 -4.30 13.17
C ARG A 295 25.76 -2.81 13.47
N SER A 296 26.86 -2.18 13.06
CA SER A 296 27.12 -0.79 13.34
C SER A 296 26.20 0.14 12.54
N SER A 297 26.00 -0.18 11.28
CA SER A 297 25.07 0.54 10.41
C SER A 297 23.62 0.34 10.85
N ALA A 298 23.21 -0.91 11.15
CA ALA A 298 21.89 -1.20 11.66
C ALA A 298 21.60 -0.48 12.98
N ALA A 299 22.57 -0.42 13.92
CA ALA A 299 22.42 0.31 15.17
C ALA A 299 22.33 1.84 14.96
N ALA A 300 23.06 2.39 13.98
CA ALA A 300 22.97 3.79 13.63
C ALA A 300 21.59 4.15 13.06
N LEU A 301 21.12 3.40 12.07
CA LEU A 301 19.83 3.60 11.41
C LEU A 301 18.64 3.34 12.34
N SER A 302 18.75 2.37 13.28
CA SER A 302 17.68 2.05 14.24
C SER A 302 17.41 3.18 15.25
N ARG A 303 18.26 4.21 15.35
CA ARG A 303 18.00 5.37 16.21
C ARG A 303 17.03 6.37 15.58
N ASN A 304 16.89 6.34 14.29
CA ASN A 304 15.93 7.17 13.56
C ASN A 304 14.60 6.41 13.37
N PRO A 305 13.47 6.94 13.91
CA PRO A 305 12.16 6.32 13.74
C PRO A 305 11.75 6.06 12.28
N ALA A 306 12.20 6.92 11.34
CA ALA A 306 11.92 6.76 9.92
C ALA A 306 12.55 5.49 9.31
N TYR A 307 13.67 5.00 9.87
CA TYR A 307 14.41 3.87 9.29
C TYR A 307 14.34 2.58 10.10
N VAL A 308 14.00 2.65 11.41
CA VAL A 308 13.92 1.43 12.24
C VAL A 308 12.91 0.41 11.66
N GLY A 309 11.80 0.90 11.10
CA GLY A 309 10.80 0.08 10.44
C GLY A 309 11.30 -0.61 9.18
N GLN A 310 12.28 -0.03 8.49
CA GLN A 310 12.91 -0.59 7.29
C GLN A 310 13.87 -1.75 7.61
N LEU A 311 14.22 -1.92 8.89
CA LEU A 311 15.22 -2.87 9.34
C LEU A 311 14.66 -4.04 10.16
N ARG A 312 13.40 -3.99 10.60
CA ARG A 312 12.82 -5.02 11.49
C ARG A 312 11.31 -4.90 11.66
N THR A 313 10.72 -5.95 12.21
CA THR A 313 9.39 -5.88 12.82
C THR A 313 9.43 -4.89 13.99
N THR A 314 8.40 -4.06 14.10
CA THR A 314 8.23 -3.11 15.22
C THR A 314 6.88 -3.34 15.88
N CYS A 315 6.83 -3.30 17.21
CA CYS A 315 5.62 -3.47 17.98
C CYS A 315 5.54 -2.39 19.07
N VAL A 316 4.42 -1.69 19.15
CA VAL A 316 4.21 -0.59 20.11
C VAL A 316 2.88 -0.73 20.83
N PRO A 317 2.81 -0.50 22.17
CA PRO A 317 1.55 -0.40 22.88
C PRO A 317 0.78 0.85 22.45
N THR A 318 -0.53 0.71 22.20
CA THR A 318 -1.37 1.83 21.73
C THR A 318 -2.57 2.11 22.61
N MET A 319 -3.11 1.09 23.30
CA MET A 319 -4.27 1.24 24.17
C MET A 319 -4.07 0.43 25.46
N LEU A 320 -4.49 0.94 26.60
CA LEU A 320 -4.36 0.30 27.92
C LEU A 320 -5.68 0.38 28.67
N THR A 321 -6.09 -0.72 29.31
CA THR A 321 -7.29 -0.78 30.15
C THR A 321 -7.02 -1.65 31.38
N GLY A 322 -7.49 -1.23 32.57
CA GLY A 322 -7.35 -2.02 33.79
C GLY A 322 -8.07 -1.40 34.99
N GLY A 323 -8.65 -2.26 35.82
CA GLY A 323 -9.44 -1.86 36.97
C GLY A 323 -10.85 -1.38 36.63
N HIS A 324 -11.72 -1.33 37.64
CA HIS A 324 -13.12 -0.89 37.52
C HIS A 324 -13.61 -0.12 38.79
N ALA A 325 -12.84 -0.15 39.87
CA ALA A 325 -13.17 0.56 41.09
C ALA A 325 -11.89 0.94 41.84
N GLU A 326 -11.92 2.08 42.56
CA GLU A 326 -10.76 2.67 43.25
C GLU A 326 -10.23 1.78 44.39
N ASN A 327 -11.11 1.04 45.04
CA ASN A 327 -10.81 0.21 46.20
C ASN A 327 -10.81 -1.31 45.92
N ALA A 328 -10.81 -1.71 44.64
CA ALA A 328 -10.75 -3.13 44.22
C ALA A 328 -9.44 -3.44 43.50
N LEU A 329 -8.85 -4.59 43.81
CA LEU A 329 -7.77 -5.14 43.00
C LEU A 329 -8.33 -5.61 41.67
N PRO A 330 -7.72 -5.22 40.54
CA PRO A 330 -8.26 -5.56 39.21
C PRO A 330 -8.18 -7.05 38.92
N GLN A 331 -9.27 -7.61 38.39
CA GLN A 331 -9.30 -9.01 37.94
C GLN A 331 -8.67 -9.20 36.55
N SER A 332 -8.55 -8.11 35.78
CA SER A 332 -7.85 -8.11 34.50
C SER A 332 -7.26 -6.74 34.21
N ALA A 333 -6.16 -6.77 33.45
CA ALA A 333 -5.59 -5.60 32.80
C ALA A 333 -5.16 -6.00 31.40
N THR A 334 -5.39 -5.14 30.41
CA THR A 334 -5.13 -5.42 29.00
C THR A 334 -4.39 -4.28 28.33
N VAL A 335 -3.54 -4.61 27.36
CA VAL A 335 -2.92 -3.65 26.45
C VAL A 335 -3.07 -4.12 25.02
N ASN A 336 -3.39 -3.20 24.11
CA ASN A 336 -3.23 -3.43 22.68
C ASN A 336 -1.79 -3.15 22.27
N VAL A 337 -1.18 -4.09 21.53
CA VAL A 337 0.14 -3.93 20.94
C VAL A 337 -0.01 -3.99 19.44
N ASN A 338 0.16 -2.84 18.78
CA ASN A 338 0.18 -2.77 17.32
C ASN A 338 1.56 -3.14 16.81
N CYS A 339 1.61 -4.07 15.89
CA CYS A 339 2.82 -4.51 15.23
C CYS A 339 2.79 -4.19 13.74
N ARG A 340 3.92 -3.71 13.23
CA ARG A 340 4.22 -3.60 11.82
C ARG A 340 5.28 -4.66 11.50
N ILE A 341 4.82 -5.77 10.96
CA ILE A 341 5.61 -6.98 10.77
C ILE A 341 6.37 -6.90 9.45
N PHE A 342 7.66 -7.24 9.48
CA PHE A 342 8.52 -7.22 8.29
C PHE A 342 8.03 -8.26 7.27
N PRO A 343 8.04 -7.96 5.94
CA PRO A 343 7.63 -8.90 4.90
C PRO A 343 8.33 -10.27 5.02
N GLY A 344 7.59 -11.34 4.79
CA GLY A 344 8.08 -12.71 4.93
C GLY A 344 8.08 -13.26 6.36
N VAL A 345 7.65 -12.47 7.35
CA VAL A 345 7.51 -12.92 8.74
C VAL A 345 6.04 -13.20 9.05
N SER A 346 5.72 -14.38 9.54
CA SER A 346 4.36 -14.74 9.88
C SER A 346 3.86 -14.02 11.16
N PRO A 347 2.62 -13.53 11.21
CA PRO A 347 2.04 -12.97 12.43
C PRO A 347 2.07 -13.94 13.62
N ALA A 348 1.90 -15.23 13.36
CA ALA A 348 1.97 -16.27 14.39
C ALA A 348 3.38 -16.35 15.04
N SER A 349 4.44 -16.20 14.26
CA SER A 349 5.81 -16.19 14.82
C SER A 349 6.07 -14.95 15.66
N VAL A 350 5.49 -13.79 15.27
CA VAL A 350 5.56 -12.55 16.06
C VAL A 350 4.79 -12.71 17.38
N GLN A 351 3.57 -13.27 17.33
CA GLN A 351 2.80 -13.57 18.54
C GLN A 351 3.57 -14.48 19.51
N ALA A 352 4.17 -15.55 18.99
CA ALA A 352 4.98 -16.47 19.80
C ALA A 352 6.19 -15.77 20.44
N GLU A 353 6.86 -14.90 19.70
CA GLU A 353 7.99 -14.12 20.23
C GLU A 353 7.54 -13.09 21.28
N LEU A 354 6.41 -12.39 21.05
CA LEU A 354 5.82 -11.51 22.06
C LEU A 354 5.48 -12.28 23.34
N GLN A 355 4.87 -13.48 23.22
CA GLN A 355 4.54 -14.33 24.38
C GLN A 355 5.80 -14.76 25.14
N ARG A 356 6.83 -15.18 24.42
CA ARG A 356 8.11 -15.60 25.01
C ARG A 356 8.75 -14.45 25.80
N VAL A 357 8.71 -13.23 25.27
CA VAL A 357 9.30 -12.02 25.90
C VAL A 357 8.45 -11.56 27.09
N ALA A 358 7.14 -11.50 26.91
CA ALA A 358 6.22 -11.05 27.95
C ALA A 358 6.17 -11.99 29.16
N GLY A 359 6.40 -13.28 28.92
CA GLY A 359 6.38 -14.34 29.96
C GLY A 359 4.98 -14.94 30.15
N ASP A 360 4.87 -15.83 31.13
CA ASP A 360 3.71 -16.71 31.37
C ASP A 360 2.60 -16.12 32.22
N ARG A 361 2.84 -14.95 32.82
CA ARG A 361 1.82 -14.25 33.63
C ARG A 361 0.77 -13.50 32.80
N VAL A 362 0.96 -13.43 31.50
CA VAL A 362 0.05 -12.79 30.55
C VAL A 362 -0.26 -13.75 29.40
N ALA A 363 -1.45 -13.60 28.82
CA ALA A 363 -1.82 -14.27 27.59
C ALA A 363 -1.84 -13.29 26.44
N ILE A 364 -1.35 -13.69 25.27
CA ILE A 364 -1.32 -12.88 24.05
C ILE A 364 -2.23 -13.51 22.99
N THR A 365 -3.17 -12.74 22.49
CA THR A 365 -4.09 -13.17 21.44
C THR A 365 -4.09 -12.17 20.29
N ALA A 366 -4.11 -12.66 19.05
CA ALA A 366 -4.36 -11.81 17.90
C ALA A 366 -5.79 -11.26 17.95
N ARG A 367 -5.98 -9.99 17.61
CA ARG A 367 -7.32 -9.37 17.58
C ARG A 367 -8.09 -9.74 16.32
N GLN A 368 -7.38 -9.86 15.20
CA GLN A 368 -7.93 -10.22 13.90
C GLN A 368 -6.89 -11.06 13.14
N PRO A 369 -7.31 -11.87 12.16
CA PRO A 369 -6.38 -12.44 11.21
C PRO A 369 -5.59 -11.34 10.50
N ALA A 370 -4.30 -11.52 10.36
CA ALA A 370 -3.43 -10.58 9.65
C ALA A 370 -2.92 -11.21 8.35
N ASN A 371 -2.99 -10.46 7.26
CA ASN A 371 -2.56 -10.90 5.95
C ASN A 371 -1.07 -10.62 5.80
N ALA A 372 -0.26 -11.68 5.82
CA ALA A 372 1.18 -11.57 5.60
C ALA A 372 1.49 -11.76 4.11
N SER A 373 2.46 -11.01 3.63
CA SER A 373 2.99 -11.18 2.28
C SER A 373 4.50 -10.98 2.25
N ASP A 374 5.13 -11.56 1.24
CA ASP A 374 6.51 -11.25 0.88
C ASP A 374 6.61 -9.94 0.11
N ALA A 375 7.83 -9.42 -0.04
CA ALA A 375 8.09 -8.34 -0.98
C ALA A 375 7.93 -8.83 -2.43
N SER A 376 7.41 -7.96 -3.31
CA SER A 376 7.43 -8.21 -4.74
C SER A 376 8.86 -8.20 -5.27
N PRO A 377 9.22 -9.04 -6.25
CA PRO A 377 10.53 -9.01 -6.88
C PRO A 377 10.76 -7.66 -7.59
N LEU A 378 12.00 -7.19 -7.63
CA LEU A 378 12.35 -5.97 -8.37
C LEU A 378 12.42 -6.28 -9.87
N ARG A 379 11.27 -6.31 -10.54
CA ARG A 379 11.16 -6.58 -11.97
C ARG A 379 11.68 -5.41 -12.79
N GLN A 380 12.61 -5.69 -13.69
CA GLN A 380 13.22 -4.67 -14.52
C GLN A 380 12.22 -4.03 -15.49
N ASP A 381 11.32 -4.82 -16.07
CA ASP A 381 10.29 -4.33 -16.99
C ASP A 381 9.31 -3.35 -16.33
N VAL A 382 8.92 -3.61 -15.07
CA VAL A 382 8.09 -2.68 -14.27
C VAL A 382 8.88 -1.41 -13.93
N MET A 383 10.13 -1.57 -13.47
CA MET A 383 11.01 -0.43 -13.15
C MET A 383 11.23 0.48 -14.36
N ASP A 384 11.49 -0.11 -15.53
CA ASP A 384 11.70 0.64 -16.78
C ASP A 384 10.44 1.36 -17.25
N ALA A 385 9.27 0.70 -17.14
CA ALA A 385 7.98 1.31 -17.50
C ALA A 385 7.65 2.49 -16.60
N VAL A 386 7.82 2.34 -15.28
CA VAL A 386 7.62 3.43 -14.31
C VAL A 386 8.62 4.57 -14.55
N ALA A 387 9.90 4.24 -14.78
CA ALA A 387 10.92 5.25 -15.07
C ALA A 387 10.60 6.03 -16.36
N ALA A 388 10.12 5.35 -17.41
CA ALA A 388 9.71 6.00 -18.64
C ALA A 388 8.51 6.93 -18.41
N ALA A 389 7.48 6.47 -17.69
CA ALA A 389 6.29 7.26 -17.40
C ALA A 389 6.60 8.51 -16.54
N VAL A 390 7.39 8.32 -15.48
CA VAL A 390 7.79 9.42 -14.59
C VAL A 390 8.70 10.42 -15.33
N SER A 391 9.70 9.93 -16.07
CA SER A 391 10.63 10.79 -16.79
C SER A 391 9.99 11.61 -17.91
N ALA A 392 8.87 11.16 -18.46
CA ALA A 392 8.10 11.91 -19.46
C ALA A 392 7.56 13.25 -18.91
N ASN A 393 7.24 13.30 -17.61
CA ASN A 393 6.70 14.48 -16.94
C ASN A 393 7.75 15.15 -16.03
N TYR A 394 8.64 14.38 -15.43
CA TYR A 394 9.62 14.79 -14.42
C TYR A 394 11.02 14.23 -14.77
N PRO A 395 11.67 14.76 -15.80
CA PRO A 395 12.93 14.22 -16.28
C PRO A 395 14.04 14.35 -15.24
N GLY A 396 14.79 13.27 -15.06
CA GLY A 396 16.01 13.24 -14.23
C GLY A 396 15.79 12.94 -12.75
N ILE A 397 14.56 12.77 -12.26
CA ILE A 397 14.36 12.34 -10.88
C ILE A 397 14.61 10.82 -10.72
N PRO A 398 15.22 10.38 -9.60
CA PRO A 398 15.48 8.98 -9.35
C PRO A 398 14.19 8.22 -9.01
N ILE A 399 14.11 6.95 -9.46
CA ILE A 399 13.07 6.00 -9.05
C ILE A 399 13.66 5.08 -7.99
N THR A 400 13.04 5.06 -6.82
CA THR A 400 13.54 4.31 -5.67
C THR A 400 12.53 3.23 -5.25
N PRO A 401 12.90 1.94 -5.26
CA PRO A 401 12.06 0.91 -4.63
C PRO A 401 11.86 1.22 -3.15
N SER A 402 10.65 1.07 -2.66
CA SER A 402 10.30 1.41 -1.29
C SER A 402 9.46 0.35 -0.60
N MET A 403 9.55 0.31 0.72
CA MET A 403 8.70 -0.50 1.58
C MET A 403 7.82 0.41 2.44
N SER A 404 6.50 0.31 2.26
CA SER A 404 5.55 1.04 3.08
C SER A 404 5.48 0.47 4.51
N ALA A 405 5.29 1.35 5.48
CA ALA A 405 4.90 0.96 6.84
C ALA A 405 3.37 0.79 6.98
N GLY A 406 2.59 1.37 6.06
CA GLY A 406 1.16 1.16 5.89
C GLY A 406 0.85 -0.21 5.28
N ALA A 407 -0.43 -0.49 5.10
CA ALA A 407 -0.94 -1.64 4.39
C ALA A 407 -1.92 -1.15 3.33
N THR A 408 -2.03 -1.90 2.23
CA THR A 408 -2.96 -1.65 1.12
C THR A 408 -3.58 -2.99 0.68
N ASP A 409 -4.53 -2.96 -0.24
CA ASP A 409 -5.00 -4.18 -0.92
C ASP A 409 -3.86 -5.01 -1.54
N GLY A 410 -2.72 -4.40 -1.80
CA GLY A 410 -1.53 -5.09 -2.32
C GLY A 410 -1.07 -6.27 -1.48
N VAL A 411 -1.30 -6.26 -0.15
CA VAL A 411 -0.94 -7.37 0.73
C VAL A 411 -1.68 -8.67 0.36
N PHE A 412 -2.95 -8.56 -0.02
CA PHE A 412 -3.77 -9.71 -0.41
C PHE A 412 -3.27 -10.35 -1.71
N PHE A 413 -2.99 -9.52 -2.72
CA PHE A 413 -2.50 -10.00 -4.01
C PHE A 413 -1.11 -10.62 -3.88
N ARG A 414 -0.17 -9.98 -3.16
CA ARG A 414 1.15 -10.56 -2.87
C ARG A 414 1.02 -11.88 -2.10
N GLY A 415 0.15 -11.93 -1.09
CA GLY A 415 -0.15 -13.17 -0.34
C GLY A 415 -0.72 -14.29 -1.20
N ALA A 416 -1.43 -13.95 -2.27
CA ALA A 416 -1.95 -14.87 -3.27
C ALA A 416 -0.95 -15.22 -4.40
N GLY A 417 0.29 -14.72 -4.32
CA GLY A 417 1.36 -14.99 -5.29
C GLY A 417 1.38 -14.06 -6.50
N ILE A 418 0.61 -12.96 -6.48
CA ILE A 418 0.60 -11.94 -7.54
C ILE A 418 1.46 -10.75 -7.10
N PRO A 419 2.67 -10.57 -7.67
CA PRO A 419 3.51 -9.43 -7.35
C PRO A 419 2.75 -8.11 -7.55
N THR A 420 2.82 -7.20 -6.56
CA THR A 420 2.07 -5.94 -6.60
C THR A 420 3.02 -4.77 -6.38
N TYR A 421 2.88 -3.73 -7.19
CA TYR A 421 3.71 -2.54 -7.20
C TYR A 421 2.85 -1.31 -6.99
N GLY A 422 3.17 -0.51 -5.96
CA GLY A 422 2.50 0.75 -5.72
C GLY A 422 3.08 1.84 -6.63
N VAL A 423 2.18 2.45 -7.42
CA VAL A 423 2.50 3.41 -8.50
C VAL A 423 1.63 4.67 -8.38
N GLY A 424 1.51 5.21 -7.18
CA GLY A 424 0.72 6.40 -6.90
C GLY A 424 1.11 7.59 -7.79
N GLU A 425 0.12 8.36 -8.17
CA GLU A 425 0.27 9.51 -9.08
C GLU A 425 0.67 10.81 -8.39
N ALA A 426 0.43 10.88 -7.08
CA ALA A 426 0.61 12.11 -6.33
C ALA A 426 2.09 12.40 -6.02
N PHE A 427 2.43 13.69 -6.11
CA PHE A 427 3.68 14.23 -5.61
C PHE A 427 3.39 15.09 -4.39
N MET A 428 4.00 14.76 -3.24
CA MET A 428 3.75 15.41 -1.96
C MET A 428 5.06 15.91 -1.35
N ARG A 429 4.98 16.96 -0.55
CA ARG A 429 6.10 17.38 0.29
C ARG A 429 6.13 16.52 1.55
N GLU A 430 7.32 16.35 2.16
CA GLU A 430 7.48 15.60 3.40
C GLU A 430 6.66 16.19 4.57
N GLU A 431 6.45 17.52 4.55
CA GLU A 431 5.64 18.23 5.55
C GLU A 431 4.13 18.22 5.28
N ASP A 432 3.67 17.77 4.12
CA ASP A 432 2.25 17.61 3.84
C ASP A 432 1.75 16.37 4.59
N GLU A 433 0.93 16.58 5.61
CA GLU A 433 0.32 15.48 6.35
C GLU A 433 -0.86 14.88 5.58
N PHE A 434 -1.00 13.58 5.70
CA PHE A 434 -2.11 12.78 5.15
C PHE A 434 -3.43 13.10 5.87
#